data_1f8cfc0d62d790f177622257ab92d0ad
#
_entry.id   1f8cfc0d62d790f177622257ab92d0ad
#
_cell.length_a   1.000
_cell.length_b   1.000
_cell.length_c   1.000
_cell.angle_alpha   90.00
_cell.angle_beta   90.00
_cell.angle_gamma   90.00
#
_symmetry.space_group_name_H-M   'P 1'
#
loop_
_entity.id
_entity.type
_entity.pdbx_description
1 polymer ?
#
loop_
_entity_poly.entity_id
_entity_poly.type
_entity_poly.pdbx_seq_one_letter_code
_entity_poly.pdbx_strand_id
1 'polypeptide(L)'
;MDKVKVGVVGYGTIGQRLADGVALQGDMELVGVADVAPTLAIRALKEKGMPYALYLSMEDHRAEFDALGIPVSGTITDLIQQCDVLLDATNAGVGAKNRALYEQYGKKAIFQGGEKNDVADVFFHGYANFEKGVEKQFLKLTSCNTTGLIRAVDCLDRAYGMERVAITIVRRVADPGDYHRGLTNALRIDKAPSHQAVDLMTIMPHVAATGILIHTPVTHGHIITVVAHGKEKITKEMALKAFNDHPRIRVVSTDEGFLGNASLFKYARDLGNPRGDMYEIALWEDSIVETGDDIMFAINIPQESVTIPETMDGVRACKAAALETNAGEIGVCFHNVFKRFGAGARLGGDGGLAPIRHQGIITEPCQRHGGERRFAAYTVGCVRALAGARFKIGCHAVSLSCHQQLGRRFCNHKCIYQHLSLIHISE
;
A
#
# COMPACT_ATOMS: atom_id res chain seq x y z
N MET A 1 19.81 -15.68 -8.39
CA MET A 1 19.43 -16.05 -7.00
C MET A 1 18.04 -16.63 -7.07
N ASP A 2 17.77 -17.68 -6.30
CA ASP A 2 16.43 -18.23 -6.21
C ASP A 2 15.53 -17.26 -5.45
N LYS A 3 14.29 -17.11 -5.93
CA LYS A 3 13.31 -16.24 -5.28
C LYS A 3 12.88 -16.81 -3.93
N VAL A 4 12.64 -15.94 -2.96
CA VAL A 4 12.05 -16.35 -1.67
C VAL A 4 10.62 -16.79 -1.90
N LYS A 5 10.29 -18.03 -1.55
CA LYS A 5 8.94 -18.59 -1.67
C LYS A 5 8.07 -18.15 -0.49
N VAL A 6 7.01 -17.43 -0.78
CA VAL A 6 6.14 -16.79 0.22
C VAL A 6 4.72 -17.32 0.11
N GLY A 7 4.14 -17.69 1.24
CA GLY A 7 2.73 -18.04 1.38
C GLY A 7 1.98 -17.00 2.21
N VAL A 8 0.70 -16.76 1.89
CA VAL A 8 -0.16 -15.85 2.66
C VAL A 8 -1.25 -16.66 3.34
N VAL A 9 -1.39 -16.52 4.67
CA VAL A 9 -2.41 -17.19 5.47
C VAL A 9 -3.43 -16.17 5.95
N GLY A 10 -4.71 -16.36 5.57
CA GLY A 10 -5.78 -15.38 5.72
C GLY A 10 -5.85 -14.42 4.53
N TYR A 11 -6.80 -14.64 3.62
CA TYR A 11 -6.99 -13.83 2.40
C TYR A 11 -8.08 -12.74 2.58
N GLY A 12 -8.06 -12.10 3.76
CA GLY A 12 -8.90 -10.94 4.08
C GLY A 12 -8.35 -9.64 3.51
N THR A 13 -8.75 -8.52 4.14
CA THR A 13 -8.36 -7.16 3.72
C THR A 13 -6.84 -6.96 3.57
N ILE A 14 -6.07 -7.46 4.54
CA ILE A 14 -4.60 -7.35 4.52
C ILE A 14 -3.98 -8.45 3.65
N GLY A 15 -4.48 -9.68 3.74
CA GLY A 15 -3.92 -10.82 2.98
C GLY A 15 -3.94 -10.62 1.47
N GLN A 16 -5.01 -10.02 0.91
CA GLN A 16 -5.08 -9.64 -0.50
C GLN A 16 -3.93 -8.71 -0.89
N ARG A 17 -3.66 -7.69 -0.06
CA ARG A 17 -2.59 -6.71 -0.30
C ARG A 17 -1.19 -7.30 -0.14
N LEU A 18 -1.05 -8.25 0.79
CA LEU A 18 0.20 -9.01 0.95
C LEU A 18 0.48 -9.87 -0.29
N ALA A 19 -0.54 -10.57 -0.79
CA ALA A 19 -0.40 -11.37 -2.01
C ALA A 19 -0.01 -10.51 -3.22
N ASP A 20 -0.69 -9.38 -3.42
CA ASP A 20 -0.34 -8.42 -4.47
C ASP A 20 1.07 -7.84 -4.25
N GLY A 21 1.42 -7.51 -2.99
CA GLY A 21 2.73 -6.98 -2.62
C GLY A 21 3.87 -7.95 -2.94
N VAL A 22 3.71 -9.23 -2.60
CA VAL A 22 4.68 -10.29 -2.93
C VAL A 22 4.81 -10.46 -4.44
N ALA A 23 3.69 -10.50 -5.16
CA ALA A 23 3.69 -10.67 -6.62
C ALA A 23 4.40 -9.53 -7.37
N LEU A 24 4.49 -8.35 -6.76
CA LEU A 24 5.23 -7.19 -7.31
C LEU A 24 6.74 -7.25 -7.08
N GLN A 25 7.24 -8.15 -6.20
CA GLN A 25 8.67 -8.22 -5.89
C GLN A 25 9.41 -9.12 -6.87
N GLY A 26 10.54 -8.63 -7.38
CA GLY A 26 11.39 -9.39 -8.30
C GLY A 26 12.14 -10.55 -7.63
N ASP A 27 12.39 -10.43 -6.32
CA ASP A 27 13.13 -11.35 -5.46
C ASP A 27 12.26 -12.34 -4.68
N MET A 28 10.92 -12.28 -4.87
CA MET A 28 9.95 -13.13 -4.19
C MET A 28 9.07 -13.89 -5.19
N GLU A 29 8.52 -15.02 -4.74
CA GLU A 29 7.54 -15.83 -5.45
C GLU A 29 6.34 -16.10 -4.54
N LEU A 30 5.14 -15.70 -4.97
CA LEU A 30 3.92 -16.05 -4.26
C LEU A 30 3.53 -17.49 -4.60
N VAL A 31 3.72 -18.42 -3.66
CA VAL A 31 3.32 -19.83 -3.80
C VAL A 31 1.81 -19.97 -3.81
N GLY A 32 1.13 -19.25 -2.93
CA GLY A 32 -0.32 -19.27 -2.85
C GLY A 32 -0.85 -18.60 -1.60
N VAL A 33 -2.17 -18.69 -1.45
CA VAL A 33 -2.88 -18.14 -0.29
C VAL A 33 -3.71 -19.22 0.38
N ALA A 34 -3.89 -19.14 1.71
CA ALA A 34 -4.79 -20.03 2.45
C ALA A 34 -5.91 -19.23 3.11
N ASP A 35 -7.13 -19.77 3.09
CA ASP A 35 -8.26 -19.22 3.83
C ASP A 35 -9.15 -20.33 4.38
N VAL A 36 -10.00 -19.98 5.35
CA VAL A 36 -10.91 -20.92 6.02
C VAL A 36 -12.28 -20.99 5.34
N ALA A 37 -12.70 -19.93 4.62
CA ALA A 37 -14.03 -19.82 4.05
C ALA A 37 -14.03 -19.18 2.65
N PRO A 38 -15.00 -19.49 1.78
CA PRO A 38 -15.14 -18.91 0.46
C PRO A 38 -15.75 -17.48 0.54
N THR A 39 -15.02 -16.58 1.19
CA THR A 39 -15.39 -15.17 1.37
C THR A 39 -15.58 -14.45 0.03
N LEU A 40 -16.10 -13.22 0.05
CA LEU A 40 -16.21 -12.40 -1.16
C LEU A 40 -14.84 -12.15 -1.81
N ALA A 41 -13.77 -12.06 -1.00
CA ALA A 41 -12.40 -11.92 -1.49
C ALA A 41 -11.96 -13.16 -2.29
N ILE A 42 -12.23 -14.36 -1.78
CA ILE A 42 -11.95 -15.64 -2.46
C ILE A 42 -12.80 -15.80 -3.72
N ARG A 43 -14.09 -15.41 -3.68
CA ARG A 43 -14.94 -15.42 -4.88
C ARG A 43 -14.42 -14.47 -5.97
N ALA A 44 -14.00 -13.28 -5.57
CA ALA A 44 -13.36 -12.33 -6.48
C ALA A 44 -12.04 -12.86 -7.06
N LEU A 45 -11.27 -13.63 -6.28
CA LEU A 45 -10.06 -14.31 -6.76
C LEU A 45 -10.40 -15.33 -7.86
N LYS A 46 -11.46 -16.13 -7.67
CA LYS A 46 -11.97 -17.05 -8.69
C LYS A 46 -12.35 -16.32 -9.99
N GLU A 47 -13.12 -15.23 -9.88
CA GLU A 47 -13.55 -14.44 -11.04
C GLU A 47 -12.38 -13.80 -11.80
N LYS A 48 -11.28 -13.54 -11.13
CA LYS A 48 -10.01 -13.08 -11.73
C LYS A 48 -9.20 -14.22 -12.39
N GLY A 49 -9.71 -15.44 -12.43
CA GLY A 49 -9.06 -16.60 -13.04
C GLY A 49 -7.99 -17.26 -12.19
N MET A 50 -8.04 -17.11 -10.87
CA MET A 50 -7.10 -17.74 -9.92
C MET A 50 -5.63 -17.49 -10.29
N PRO A 51 -5.12 -16.27 -10.22
CA PRO A 51 -3.75 -15.93 -10.62
C PRO A 51 -2.68 -16.62 -9.75
N TYR A 52 -3.08 -17.18 -8.61
CA TYR A 52 -2.23 -17.99 -7.71
C TYR A 52 -3.06 -19.09 -7.02
N ALA A 53 -2.36 -20.08 -6.47
CA ALA A 53 -2.96 -21.24 -5.83
C ALA A 53 -3.71 -20.87 -4.54
N LEU A 54 -4.83 -21.56 -4.31
CA LEU A 54 -5.62 -21.44 -3.08
C LEU A 54 -5.53 -22.75 -2.28
N TYR A 55 -5.30 -22.62 -0.98
CA TYR A 55 -5.21 -23.70 -0.02
C TYR A 55 -6.28 -23.55 1.06
N LEU A 56 -6.75 -24.66 1.61
CA LEU A 56 -7.67 -24.65 2.74
C LEU A 56 -6.93 -24.54 4.06
N SER A 57 -7.31 -23.59 4.89
CA SER A 57 -6.83 -23.51 6.26
C SER A 57 -7.40 -24.62 7.15
N MET A 58 -8.59 -25.13 6.81
CA MET A 58 -9.28 -26.24 7.51
C MET A 58 -10.00 -27.11 6.48
N GLU A 59 -9.68 -28.40 6.47
CA GLU A 59 -10.25 -29.36 5.52
C GLU A 59 -11.78 -29.52 5.66
N ASP A 60 -12.32 -29.36 6.85
CA ASP A 60 -13.75 -29.47 7.15
C ASP A 60 -14.62 -28.49 6.33
N HIS A 61 -14.03 -27.42 5.82
CA HIS A 61 -14.72 -26.42 4.98
C HIS A 61 -14.67 -26.71 3.47
N ARG A 62 -14.01 -27.78 3.02
CA ARG A 62 -13.86 -28.11 1.60
C ARG A 62 -15.18 -28.09 0.83
N ALA A 63 -16.22 -28.68 1.40
CA ALA A 63 -17.54 -28.74 0.75
C ALA A 63 -18.13 -27.37 0.40
N GLU A 64 -17.80 -26.31 1.16
CA GLU A 64 -18.25 -24.95 0.90
C GLU A 64 -17.58 -24.35 -0.37
N PHE A 65 -16.30 -24.68 -0.58
CA PHE A 65 -15.55 -24.27 -1.78
C PHE A 65 -16.00 -25.05 -3.01
N ASP A 66 -16.20 -26.37 -2.87
CA ASP A 66 -16.68 -27.26 -3.94
C ASP A 66 -18.08 -26.85 -4.42
N ALA A 67 -18.99 -26.51 -3.51
CA ALA A 67 -20.34 -26.04 -3.82
C ALA A 67 -20.34 -24.77 -4.67
N LEU A 68 -19.29 -23.95 -4.58
CA LEU A 68 -19.11 -22.74 -5.38
C LEU A 68 -18.19 -22.95 -6.59
N GLY A 69 -17.72 -24.18 -6.81
CA GLY A 69 -16.79 -24.53 -7.88
C GLY A 69 -15.48 -23.73 -7.78
N ILE A 70 -14.97 -23.48 -6.57
CA ILE A 70 -13.72 -22.79 -6.32
C ILE A 70 -12.61 -23.83 -6.24
N PRO A 71 -11.62 -23.83 -7.16
CA PRO A 71 -10.56 -24.82 -7.17
C PRO A 71 -9.63 -24.61 -5.96
N VAL A 72 -9.30 -25.72 -5.29
CA VAL A 72 -8.41 -25.76 -4.13
C VAL A 72 -7.22 -26.64 -4.47
N SER A 73 -6.00 -26.15 -4.22
CA SER A 73 -4.74 -26.84 -4.56
C SER A 73 -4.24 -27.78 -3.46
N GLY A 74 -4.77 -27.67 -2.25
CA GLY A 74 -4.37 -28.49 -1.10
C GLY A 74 -4.77 -27.85 0.23
N THR A 75 -4.09 -28.24 1.29
CA THR A 75 -4.29 -27.74 2.65
C THR A 75 -3.24 -26.70 3.03
N ILE A 76 -3.43 -26.01 4.14
CA ILE A 76 -2.43 -25.10 4.71
C ILE A 76 -1.08 -25.79 4.94
N THR A 77 -1.08 -27.07 5.29
CA THR A 77 0.15 -27.86 5.46
C THR A 77 0.92 -27.97 4.15
N ASP A 78 0.21 -28.19 3.02
CA ASP A 78 0.82 -28.27 1.70
C ASP A 78 1.43 -26.94 1.29
N LEU A 79 0.76 -25.82 1.63
CA LEU A 79 1.31 -24.47 1.42
C LEU A 79 2.57 -24.24 2.25
N ILE A 80 2.51 -24.56 3.56
CA ILE A 80 3.62 -24.36 4.51
C ILE A 80 4.87 -25.10 4.01
N GLN A 81 4.74 -26.36 3.58
CA GLN A 81 5.87 -27.15 3.12
C GLN A 81 6.60 -26.52 1.93
N GLN A 82 5.87 -25.88 1.03
CA GLN A 82 6.39 -25.26 -0.19
C GLN A 82 7.01 -23.87 0.02
N CYS A 83 6.72 -23.22 1.16
CA CYS A 83 7.16 -21.85 1.42
C CYS A 83 8.47 -21.80 2.23
N ASP A 84 9.19 -20.70 2.08
CA ASP A 84 10.28 -20.28 2.96
C ASP A 84 9.76 -19.41 4.11
N VAL A 85 8.82 -18.50 3.81
CA VAL A 85 8.25 -17.54 4.75
C VAL A 85 6.73 -17.50 4.61
N LEU A 86 6.02 -17.51 5.74
CA LEU A 86 4.56 -17.34 5.79
C LEU A 86 4.22 -15.91 6.25
N LEU A 87 3.26 -15.28 5.58
CA LEU A 87 2.68 -14.00 5.99
C LEU A 87 1.33 -14.29 6.62
N ASP A 88 1.25 -14.24 7.94
CA ASP A 88 0.03 -14.52 8.69
C ASP A 88 -0.80 -13.24 8.87
N ALA A 89 -1.91 -13.16 8.15
CA ALA A 89 -2.89 -12.08 8.18
C ALA A 89 -4.25 -12.55 8.74
N THR A 90 -4.23 -13.58 9.55
CA THR A 90 -5.43 -14.09 10.21
C THR A 90 -5.92 -13.16 11.33
N ASN A 91 -7.11 -13.44 11.83
CA ASN A 91 -7.68 -12.68 12.95
C ASN A 91 -6.82 -12.84 14.22
N ALA A 92 -6.88 -11.82 15.08
CA ALA A 92 -6.16 -11.81 16.35
C ALA A 92 -6.34 -13.11 17.16
N GLY A 93 -5.24 -13.67 17.63
CA GLY A 93 -5.19 -14.93 18.37
C GLY A 93 -5.20 -16.19 17.51
N VAL A 94 -5.42 -16.11 16.20
CA VAL A 94 -5.30 -17.26 15.28
C VAL A 94 -3.84 -17.45 14.87
N GLY A 95 -3.12 -16.37 14.57
CA GLY A 95 -1.69 -16.41 14.25
C GLY A 95 -0.87 -17.03 15.36
N ALA A 96 -1.20 -16.75 16.63
CA ALA A 96 -0.58 -17.39 17.79
C ALA A 96 -0.77 -18.92 17.81
N LYS A 97 -1.90 -19.43 17.32
CA LYS A 97 -2.13 -20.88 17.15
C LYS A 97 -1.35 -21.43 15.96
N ASN A 98 -1.32 -20.69 14.86
CA ASN A 98 -0.59 -21.06 13.64
C ASN A 98 0.93 -21.11 13.88
N ARG A 99 1.46 -20.31 14.80
CA ARG A 99 2.88 -20.31 15.16
C ARG A 99 3.41 -21.71 15.46
N ALA A 100 2.68 -22.50 16.26
CA ALA A 100 3.09 -23.87 16.60
C ALA A 100 3.24 -24.75 15.33
N LEU A 101 2.37 -24.55 14.35
CA LEU A 101 2.44 -25.26 13.08
C LEU A 101 3.66 -24.81 12.26
N TYR A 102 3.96 -23.52 12.22
CA TYR A 102 5.15 -22.99 11.52
C TYR A 102 6.45 -23.48 12.17
N GLU A 103 6.49 -23.54 13.50
CA GLU A 103 7.62 -24.12 14.26
C GLU A 103 7.83 -25.59 13.93
N GLN A 104 6.75 -26.39 13.91
CA GLN A 104 6.79 -27.82 13.58
C GLN A 104 7.43 -28.09 12.21
N TYR A 105 7.18 -27.21 11.23
CA TYR A 105 7.76 -27.32 9.88
C TYR A 105 9.06 -26.52 9.69
N GLY A 106 9.60 -25.93 10.76
CA GLY A 106 10.84 -25.14 10.71
C GLY A 106 10.75 -23.92 9.79
N LYS A 107 9.56 -23.36 9.63
CA LYS A 107 9.32 -22.22 8.74
C LYS A 107 9.41 -20.88 9.47
N LYS A 108 9.71 -19.83 8.72
CA LYS A 108 9.69 -18.47 9.21
C LYS A 108 8.32 -17.86 8.98
N ALA A 109 7.87 -16.96 9.88
CA ALA A 109 6.59 -16.31 9.72
C ALA A 109 6.60 -14.85 10.17
N ILE A 110 5.73 -14.06 9.54
CA ILE A 110 5.53 -12.65 9.83
C ILE A 110 4.06 -12.42 10.16
N PHE A 111 3.79 -12.05 11.40
CA PHE A 111 2.44 -11.84 11.92
C PHE A 111 2.01 -10.39 11.75
N GLN A 112 0.78 -10.17 11.26
CA GLN A 112 0.22 -8.84 11.06
C GLN A 112 -0.37 -8.24 12.35
N GLY A 113 -0.74 -6.96 12.28
CA GLY A 113 -1.02 -6.07 13.39
C GLY A 113 -2.04 -6.45 14.46
N GLY A 114 -2.85 -7.49 14.28
CA GLY A 114 -3.86 -7.91 15.26
C GLY A 114 -3.34 -8.75 16.41
N GLU A 115 -2.17 -9.38 16.26
CA GLU A 115 -1.58 -10.25 17.28
C GLU A 115 -0.89 -9.46 18.40
N LYS A 116 -0.69 -10.10 19.55
CA LYS A 116 0.13 -9.57 20.63
C LYS A 116 1.62 -9.62 20.26
N ASN A 117 2.46 -8.78 20.89
CA ASN A 117 3.88 -8.72 20.56
C ASN A 117 4.64 -10.01 20.94
N ASP A 118 4.15 -10.75 21.91
CA ASP A 118 4.74 -12.02 22.39
C ASP A 118 4.57 -13.20 21.41
N VAL A 119 3.80 -13.03 20.34
CA VAL A 119 3.67 -14.02 19.26
C VAL A 119 4.97 -14.21 18.48
N ALA A 120 5.91 -13.29 18.54
CA ALA A 120 7.11 -13.29 17.71
C ALA A 120 8.38 -12.97 18.52
N ASP A 121 9.52 -13.24 17.90
CA ASP A 121 10.85 -12.96 18.49
C ASP A 121 11.15 -11.47 18.50
N VAL A 122 10.60 -10.72 17.52
CA VAL A 122 10.85 -9.30 17.34
C VAL A 122 9.57 -8.56 16.95
N PHE A 123 9.29 -7.47 17.64
CA PHE A 123 8.36 -6.44 17.19
C PHE A 123 9.08 -5.57 16.18
N PHE A 124 8.65 -5.59 14.91
CA PHE A 124 9.44 -5.21 13.74
C PHE A 124 8.86 -4.02 12.97
N HIS A 125 9.77 -3.11 12.57
CA HIS A 125 9.53 -2.03 11.62
C HIS A 125 10.71 -1.94 10.64
N GLY A 126 10.42 -1.93 9.33
CA GLY A 126 11.42 -2.07 8.28
C GLY A 126 12.54 -1.02 8.32
N TYR A 127 12.25 0.22 8.69
CA TYR A 127 13.26 1.29 8.79
C TYR A 127 13.88 1.41 10.17
N ALA A 128 13.08 1.42 11.22
CA ALA A 128 13.55 1.79 12.55
C ALA A 128 14.37 0.70 13.24
N ASN A 129 14.12 -0.59 12.94
CA ASN A 129 14.82 -1.70 13.59
C ASN A 129 15.04 -2.92 12.69
N PHE A 130 15.28 -2.71 11.40
CA PHE A 130 15.49 -3.79 10.42
C PHE A 130 16.48 -4.84 10.90
N GLU A 131 17.62 -4.42 11.43
CA GLU A 131 18.71 -5.29 11.87
C GLU A 131 18.29 -6.28 12.97
N LYS A 132 17.30 -5.91 13.81
CA LYS A 132 16.77 -6.80 14.83
C LYS A 132 15.99 -7.97 14.24
N GLY A 133 15.46 -7.82 13.02
CA GLY A 133 14.70 -8.84 12.31
C GLY A 133 15.56 -9.82 11.51
N VAL A 134 16.86 -9.51 11.33
CA VAL A 134 17.75 -10.32 10.52
C VAL A 134 17.84 -11.73 11.07
N GLU A 135 17.58 -12.74 10.20
CA GLU A 135 17.60 -14.18 10.48
C GLU A 135 16.61 -14.68 11.53
N LYS A 136 15.77 -13.81 12.09
CA LYS A 136 14.76 -14.24 13.05
C LYS A 136 13.73 -15.18 12.42
N GLN A 137 13.20 -16.09 13.23
CA GLN A 137 12.17 -17.01 12.76
C GLN A 137 10.80 -16.35 12.70
N PHE A 138 10.47 -15.55 13.71
CA PHE A 138 9.16 -14.91 13.84
C PHE A 138 9.28 -13.42 14.02
N LEU A 139 8.61 -12.67 13.14
CA LEU A 139 8.46 -11.22 13.24
C LEU A 139 7.01 -10.85 13.47
N LYS A 140 6.76 -9.83 14.26
CA LYS A 140 5.46 -9.20 14.44
C LYS A 140 5.53 -7.78 13.91
N LEU A 141 4.73 -7.46 12.90
CA LEU A 141 4.65 -6.12 12.32
C LEU A 141 3.99 -5.13 13.29
N THR A 142 4.47 -3.89 13.27
CA THR A 142 3.78 -2.77 13.90
C THR A 142 2.38 -2.57 13.30
N SER A 143 1.43 -2.05 14.09
CA SER A 143 0.10 -1.71 13.58
C SER A 143 0.17 -0.59 12.53
N CYS A 144 -0.90 -0.42 11.75
CA CYS A 144 -0.93 0.60 10.70
C CYS A 144 -0.57 2.01 11.20
N ASN A 145 -1.18 2.42 12.33
CA ASN A 145 -0.89 3.72 12.92
C ASN A 145 0.53 3.81 13.45
N THR A 146 1.01 2.75 14.12
CA THR A 146 2.37 2.68 14.64
C THR A 146 3.40 2.72 13.50
N THR A 147 3.15 1.97 12.41
CA THR A 147 4.00 1.97 11.21
C THR A 147 4.16 3.37 10.63
N GLY A 148 3.06 4.06 10.38
CA GLY A 148 3.12 5.39 9.77
C GLY A 148 3.69 6.45 10.71
N LEU A 149 3.39 6.37 12.00
CA LEU A 149 3.96 7.24 13.02
C LEU A 149 5.49 7.09 13.08
N ILE A 150 5.97 5.85 13.15
CA ILE A 150 7.41 5.56 13.21
C ILE A 150 8.10 6.06 11.93
N ARG A 151 7.53 5.91 10.73
CA ARG A 151 8.14 6.46 9.51
C ARG A 151 8.43 7.95 9.64
N ALA A 152 7.48 8.73 10.15
CA ALA A 152 7.67 10.18 10.29
C ALA A 152 8.67 10.51 11.41
N VAL A 153 8.59 9.83 12.55
CA VAL A 153 9.46 10.09 13.70
C VAL A 153 10.90 9.62 13.44
N ASP A 154 11.08 8.39 12.91
CA ASP A 154 12.41 7.85 12.56
C ASP A 154 13.09 8.68 11.46
N CYS A 155 12.31 9.22 10.52
CA CYS A 155 12.81 10.12 9.50
C CYS A 155 13.45 11.38 10.11
N LEU A 156 12.78 12.01 11.07
CA LEU A 156 13.32 13.19 11.78
C LEU A 156 14.43 12.80 12.74
N ASP A 157 14.30 11.65 13.41
CA ASP A 157 15.31 11.15 14.36
C ASP A 157 16.66 10.90 13.69
N ARG A 158 16.64 10.24 12.53
CA ARG A 158 17.86 10.00 11.73
C ARG A 158 18.52 11.28 11.24
N ALA A 159 17.73 12.31 10.96
CA ALA A 159 18.23 13.56 10.42
C ALA A 159 18.73 14.52 11.51
N TYR A 160 18.04 14.59 12.65
CA TYR A 160 18.22 15.66 13.64
C TYR A 160 18.24 15.16 15.09
N GLY A 161 17.96 13.88 15.33
CA GLY A 161 17.74 13.32 16.65
C GLY A 161 16.42 13.77 17.26
N MET A 162 15.71 12.84 17.89
CA MET A 162 14.43 13.10 18.56
C MET A 162 14.52 12.82 20.05
N GLU A 163 13.86 13.65 20.86
CA GLU A 163 13.74 13.44 22.31
C GLU A 163 12.34 12.99 22.71
N ARG A 164 11.30 13.66 22.19
CA ARG A 164 9.93 13.34 22.56
C ARG A 164 8.92 13.67 21.46
N VAL A 165 7.79 12.95 21.49
CA VAL A 165 6.63 13.23 20.65
C VAL A 165 5.34 13.15 21.45
N ALA A 166 4.40 14.06 21.15
CA ALA A 166 3.02 13.97 21.60
C ALA A 166 2.12 13.80 20.37
N ILE A 167 1.19 12.85 20.41
CA ILE A 167 0.36 12.50 19.26
C ILE A 167 -1.13 12.54 19.57
N THR A 168 -1.92 12.94 18.58
CA THR A 168 -3.37 12.70 18.58
C THR A 168 -3.73 11.88 17.37
N ILE A 169 -4.32 10.71 17.59
CA ILE A 169 -4.75 9.79 16.55
C ILE A 169 -6.26 9.91 16.35
N VAL A 170 -6.65 10.36 15.16
CA VAL A 170 -8.04 10.36 14.70
C VAL A 170 -8.25 9.07 13.89
N ARG A 171 -8.77 8.05 14.57
CA ARG A 171 -8.88 6.69 14.05
C ARG A 171 -10.27 6.39 13.51
N ARG A 172 -10.37 5.78 12.34
CA ARG A 172 -11.62 5.20 11.85
C ARG A 172 -12.12 4.10 12.80
N VAL A 173 -13.44 4.00 13.00
CA VAL A 173 -14.05 3.03 13.96
C VAL A 173 -14.16 1.63 13.40
N ALA A 174 -14.37 1.47 12.09
CA ALA A 174 -14.62 0.17 11.46
C ALA A 174 -13.80 0.00 10.19
N ASP A 175 -13.36 -1.22 9.95
CA ASP A 175 -12.89 -1.63 8.63
C ASP A 175 -14.07 -1.73 7.66
N PRO A 176 -13.86 -1.52 6.35
CA PRO A 176 -14.95 -1.64 5.37
C PRO A 176 -15.67 -2.99 5.39
N GLY A 177 -15.01 -4.05 5.85
CA GLY A 177 -15.60 -5.38 6.04
C GLY A 177 -16.36 -5.55 7.36
N ASP A 178 -16.21 -4.64 8.32
CA ASP A 178 -16.76 -4.72 9.67
C ASP A 178 -18.03 -3.87 9.84
N TYR A 179 -18.82 -3.71 8.78
CA TYR A 179 -20.03 -2.89 8.78
C TYR A 179 -21.04 -3.28 9.89
N HIS A 180 -21.02 -4.52 10.35
CA HIS A 180 -21.88 -5.04 11.40
C HIS A 180 -21.56 -4.46 12.79
N ARG A 181 -20.37 -3.89 12.99
CA ARG A 181 -20.03 -3.17 14.24
C ARG A 181 -20.73 -1.83 14.34
N GLY A 182 -21.36 -1.38 13.27
CA GLY A 182 -22.11 -0.14 13.19
C GLY A 182 -21.21 1.09 13.25
N LEU A 183 -21.51 2.03 12.37
CA LEU A 183 -20.96 3.38 12.47
C LEU A 183 -21.73 4.11 13.55
N THR A 184 -21.12 4.29 14.70
CA THR A 184 -21.70 5.13 15.74
C THR A 184 -21.62 6.59 15.32
N ASN A 185 -22.69 7.33 15.46
CA ASN A 185 -22.68 8.78 15.20
C ASN A 185 -22.11 9.54 16.43
N ALA A 186 -20.96 9.08 16.94
CA ALA A 186 -20.32 9.62 18.13
C ALA A 186 -18.80 9.41 18.07
N LEU A 187 -18.07 10.27 18.75
CA LEU A 187 -16.64 10.10 19.00
C LEU A 187 -16.44 9.28 20.28
N ARG A 188 -15.40 8.45 20.29
CA ARG A 188 -14.97 7.70 21.47
C ARG A 188 -13.50 7.96 21.74
N ILE A 189 -13.13 8.08 23.02
CA ILE A 189 -11.75 8.26 23.48
C ILE A 189 -11.30 6.98 24.19
N ASP A 190 -10.12 6.49 23.88
CA ASP A 190 -9.47 5.42 24.61
C ASP A 190 -8.64 5.99 25.79
N LYS A 191 -8.25 5.09 26.72
CA LYS A 191 -7.35 5.49 27.82
C LYS A 191 -6.00 5.93 27.27
N ALA A 192 -5.47 7.03 27.81
CA ALA A 192 -4.12 7.48 27.57
C ALA A 192 -3.11 6.72 28.46
N PRO A 193 -1.84 6.55 28.01
CA PRO A 193 -1.36 6.85 26.67
C PRO A 193 -1.90 5.88 25.62
N SER A 194 -1.99 6.31 24.36
CA SER A 194 -2.38 5.42 23.27
C SER A 194 -1.35 4.29 23.12
N HIS A 195 -1.83 3.10 22.73
CA HIS A 195 -0.91 1.97 22.52
C HIS A 195 0.14 2.24 21.43
N GLN A 196 -0.13 3.13 20.46
CA GLN A 196 0.84 3.50 19.44
C GLN A 196 2.01 4.30 20.00
N ALA A 197 1.78 5.12 21.03
CA ALA A 197 2.88 5.78 21.74
C ALA A 197 3.74 4.76 22.50
N VAL A 198 3.12 3.77 23.12
CA VAL A 198 3.84 2.66 23.80
C VAL A 198 4.61 1.82 22.79
N ASP A 199 3.99 1.48 21.67
CA ASP A 199 4.62 0.72 20.58
C ASP A 199 5.83 1.47 19.99
N LEU A 200 5.71 2.80 19.79
CA LEU A 200 6.84 3.63 19.33
C LEU A 200 8.02 3.53 20.30
N MET A 201 7.78 3.70 21.60
CA MET A 201 8.84 3.57 22.61
C MET A 201 9.44 2.16 22.67
N THR A 202 8.71 1.13 22.29
CA THR A 202 9.23 -0.24 22.18
C THR A 202 10.21 -0.38 21.00
N ILE A 203 9.95 0.27 19.89
CA ILE A 203 10.81 0.28 18.69
C ILE A 203 11.96 1.27 18.84
N MET A 204 11.66 2.49 19.32
CA MET A 204 12.56 3.63 19.46
C MET A 204 12.64 4.05 20.94
N PRO A 205 13.32 3.28 21.82
CA PRO A 205 13.28 3.49 23.28
C PRO A 205 13.91 4.80 23.76
N HIS A 206 14.67 5.46 22.91
CA HIS A 206 15.27 6.76 23.20
C HIS A 206 14.34 7.95 22.95
N VAL A 207 13.18 7.73 22.30
CA VAL A 207 12.18 8.76 22.04
C VAL A 207 11.02 8.60 23.03
N ALA A 208 10.83 9.58 23.92
CA ALA A 208 9.66 9.58 24.81
C ALA A 208 8.39 9.87 24.01
N ALA A 209 7.34 9.06 24.19
CA ALA A 209 6.10 9.24 23.46
C ALA A 209 4.86 9.20 24.36
N THR A 210 3.91 10.07 24.07
CA THR A 210 2.58 10.06 24.68
C THR A 210 1.52 10.36 23.65
N GLY A 211 0.24 10.08 23.94
CA GLY A 211 -0.79 10.42 22.98
C GLY A 211 -2.20 9.98 23.36
N ILE A 212 -3.13 10.53 22.60
CA ILE A 212 -4.58 10.30 22.73
C ILE A 212 -5.08 9.63 21.45
N LEU A 213 -6.01 8.68 21.60
CA LEU A 213 -6.67 8.04 20.48
C LEU A 213 -8.17 8.36 20.52
N ILE A 214 -8.66 8.93 19.41
CA ILE A 214 -10.05 9.30 19.20
C ILE A 214 -10.61 8.45 18.05
N HIS A 215 -11.68 7.70 18.32
CA HIS A 215 -12.40 6.96 17.27
C HIS A 215 -13.44 7.87 16.62
N THR A 216 -13.48 7.84 15.28
CA THR A 216 -14.41 8.65 14.49
C THR A 216 -15.17 7.77 13.50
N PRO A 217 -16.42 8.10 13.16
CA PRO A 217 -17.25 7.33 12.23
C PRO A 217 -16.88 7.58 10.77
N VAL A 218 -15.61 7.28 10.41
CA VAL A 218 -15.07 7.43 9.06
C VAL A 218 -14.53 6.11 8.56
N THR A 219 -14.39 5.95 7.24
CA THR A 219 -13.96 4.71 6.58
C THR A 219 -12.63 4.83 5.84
N HIS A 220 -12.11 6.04 5.61
CA HIS A 220 -10.92 6.30 4.80
C HIS A 220 -9.71 6.61 5.67
N GLY A 221 -8.97 5.59 6.09
CA GLY A 221 -7.70 5.77 6.78
C GLY A 221 -7.79 6.51 8.13
N HIS A 222 -6.64 6.91 8.63
CA HIS A 222 -6.50 7.65 9.89
C HIS A 222 -5.73 8.94 9.65
N ILE A 223 -5.90 9.91 10.56
CA ILE A 223 -5.03 11.08 10.63
C ILE A 223 -4.34 11.06 11.98
N ILE A 224 -3.03 11.32 12.00
CA ILE A 224 -2.25 11.52 13.22
C ILE A 224 -1.68 12.92 13.17
N THR A 225 -1.92 13.71 14.22
CA THR A 225 -1.17 14.92 14.47
C THR A 225 -0.01 14.60 15.40
N VAL A 226 1.14 15.16 15.10
CA VAL A 226 2.38 14.94 15.85
C VAL A 226 2.92 16.29 16.28
N VAL A 227 3.23 16.43 17.56
CA VAL A 227 4.07 17.49 18.11
C VAL A 227 5.40 16.85 18.49
N ALA A 228 6.47 17.25 17.86
CA ALA A 228 7.78 16.61 17.95
C ALA A 228 8.82 17.60 18.47
N HIS A 229 9.66 17.13 19.40
CA HIS A 229 10.79 17.86 19.97
C HIS A 229 12.08 17.14 19.62
N GLY A 230 12.93 17.81 18.85
CA GLY A 230 14.26 17.30 18.49
C GLY A 230 15.30 17.62 19.57
N LYS A 231 16.49 17.00 19.46
CA LYS A 231 17.65 17.39 20.25
C LYS A 231 18.10 18.82 19.94
N GLU A 232 17.84 19.24 18.72
CA GLU A 232 18.01 20.60 18.25
C GLU A 232 16.70 21.09 17.66
N LYS A 233 16.50 22.42 17.58
CA LYS A 233 15.31 22.99 16.97
C LYS A 233 15.23 22.59 15.49
N ILE A 234 14.12 21.98 15.12
CA ILE A 234 13.82 21.57 13.74
C ILE A 234 12.94 22.65 13.09
N THR A 235 13.44 23.29 12.02
CA THR A 235 12.62 24.24 11.26
C THR A 235 11.71 23.53 10.26
N LYS A 236 10.72 24.25 9.73
CA LYS A 236 9.82 23.74 8.69
C LYS A 236 10.59 23.24 7.46
N GLU A 237 11.60 24.01 7.01
CA GLU A 237 12.44 23.65 5.86
C GLU A 237 13.26 22.38 6.12
N MET A 238 13.80 22.24 7.31
CA MET A 238 14.56 21.06 7.72
C MET A 238 13.64 19.82 7.70
N ALA A 239 12.45 19.94 8.29
CA ALA A 239 11.48 18.85 8.32
C ALA A 239 11.02 18.47 6.92
N LEU A 240 10.67 19.45 6.07
CA LEU A 240 10.28 19.22 4.67
C LEU A 240 11.37 18.51 3.89
N LYS A 241 12.64 18.92 4.09
CA LYS A 241 13.76 18.24 3.44
C LYS A 241 13.81 16.77 3.83
N ALA A 242 13.78 16.45 5.13
CA ALA A 242 13.84 15.08 5.62
C ALA A 242 12.67 14.24 5.08
N PHE A 243 11.44 14.75 5.16
CA PHE A 243 10.25 14.04 4.67
C PHE A 243 10.28 13.80 3.16
N ASN A 244 10.75 14.75 2.39
CA ASN A 244 10.87 14.62 0.94
C ASN A 244 11.93 13.61 0.50
N ASP A 245 12.98 13.43 1.29
CA ASP A 245 14.04 12.47 1.04
C ASP A 245 13.61 11.04 1.42
N HIS A 246 12.55 10.88 2.23
CA HIS A 246 12.08 9.56 2.66
C HIS A 246 11.17 8.90 1.63
N PRO A 247 11.50 7.70 1.09
CA PRO A 247 10.80 7.09 -0.04
C PRO A 247 9.36 6.64 0.25
N ARG A 248 8.98 6.50 1.54
CA ARG A 248 7.64 6.06 1.98
C ARG A 248 6.83 7.19 2.63
N ILE A 249 7.25 8.44 2.44
CA ILE A 249 6.50 9.63 2.83
C ILE A 249 6.22 10.44 1.57
N ARG A 250 4.96 10.78 1.36
CA ARG A 250 4.51 11.66 0.29
C ARG A 250 4.11 12.99 0.91
N VAL A 251 4.86 14.03 0.62
CA VAL A 251 4.49 15.40 0.99
C VAL A 251 3.41 15.86 0.01
N VAL A 252 2.32 16.42 0.52
CA VAL A 252 1.15 16.92 -0.23
C VAL A 252 0.72 18.28 0.32
N SER A 253 -0.05 19.04 -0.46
CA SER A 253 -0.61 20.33 -0.05
C SER A 253 -2.12 20.38 -0.22
N THR A 254 -2.80 21.17 0.62
CA THR A 254 -4.23 21.49 0.45
C THR A 254 -4.46 22.31 -0.80
N ASP A 255 -3.50 23.13 -1.24
CA ASP A 255 -3.57 23.90 -2.48
C ASP A 255 -3.55 23.02 -3.73
N GLU A 256 -2.99 21.80 -3.63
CA GLU A 256 -3.05 20.79 -4.69
C GLU A 256 -4.39 20.02 -4.71
N GLY A 257 -5.31 20.32 -3.81
CA GLY A 257 -6.60 19.66 -3.68
C GLY A 257 -6.62 18.45 -2.74
N PHE A 258 -5.53 18.15 -2.02
CA PHE A 258 -5.49 17.09 -1.03
C PHE A 258 -6.07 17.56 0.32
N LEU A 259 -7.39 17.82 0.34
CA LEU A 259 -8.09 18.39 1.48
C LEU A 259 -8.26 17.41 2.67
N GLY A 260 -7.98 16.14 2.47
CA GLY A 260 -8.11 15.12 3.51
C GLY A 260 -7.88 13.70 2.98
N ASN A 261 -8.12 12.70 3.81
CA ASN A 261 -7.89 11.30 3.49
C ASN A 261 -8.74 10.79 2.31
N ALA A 262 -9.95 11.31 2.11
CA ALA A 262 -10.81 10.91 1.01
C ALA A 262 -10.25 11.36 -0.36
N SER A 263 -9.66 12.56 -0.45
CA SER A 263 -9.01 13.03 -1.69
C SER A 263 -7.76 12.21 -2.03
N LEU A 264 -6.99 11.80 -1.02
CA LEU A 264 -5.84 10.90 -1.20
C LEU A 264 -6.28 9.53 -1.74
N PHE A 265 -7.31 8.94 -1.12
CA PHE A 265 -7.87 7.67 -1.57
C PHE A 265 -8.43 7.74 -3.00
N LYS A 266 -9.17 8.83 -3.31
CA LYS A 266 -9.67 9.07 -4.66
C LYS A 266 -8.53 9.18 -5.66
N TYR A 267 -7.50 9.98 -5.35
CA TYR A 267 -6.34 10.18 -6.20
C TYR A 267 -5.60 8.86 -6.48
N ALA A 268 -5.35 8.04 -5.45
CA ALA A 268 -4.73 6.73 -5.62
C ALA A 268 -5.55 5.81 -6.54
N ARG A 269 -6.87 5.84 -6.43
CA ARG A 269 -7.77 5.09 -7.31
C ARG A 269 -7.73 5.61 -8.75
N ASP A 270 -7.71 6.92 -8.94
CA ASP A 270 -7.65 7.55 -10.27
C ASP A 270 -6.29 7.26 -10.96
N LEU A 271 -5.22 7.03 -10.19
CA LEU A 271 -3.94 6.53 -10.68
C LEU A 271 -3.97 5.03 -11.08
N GLY A 272 -5.08 4.34 -10.86
CA GLY A 272 -5.23 2.92 -11.16
C GLY A 272 -4.69 1.98 -10.07
N ASN A 273 -4.39 2.50 -8.89
CA ASN A 273 -3.96 1.64 -7.79
C ASN A 273 -5.10 0.69 -7.37
N PRO A 274 -4.86 -0.61 -7.26
CA PRO A 274 -5.87 -1.54 -6.80
C PRO A 274 -6.48 -1.06 -5.48
N ARG A 275 -7.82 -1.05 -5.40
CA ARG A 275 -8.58 -0.65 -4.21
C ARG A 275 -8.33 0.79 -3.72
N GLY A 276 -7.63 1.63 -4.49
CA GLY A 276 -7.21 2.97 -4.07
C GLY A 276 -6.10 2.95 -3.01
N ASP A 277 -5.31 1.89 -2.97
CA ASP A 277 -4.22 1.74 -2.00
C ASP A 277 -3.09 2.75 -2.24
N MET A 278 -2.62 3.35 -1.16
CA MET A 278 -1.34 4.05 -1.06
C MET A 278 -0.46 3.27 -0.09
N TYR A 279 0.82 3.17 -0.37
CA TYR A 279 1.76 2.47 0.52
C TYR A 279 2.63 3.45 1.32
N GLU A 280 2.65 4.71 0.88
CA GLU A 280 3.26 5.82 1.60
C GLU A 280 2.26 6.40 2.60
N ILE A 281 2.75 6.98 3.68
CA ILE A 281 1.98 7.98 4.41
C ILE A 281 1.96 9.28 3.61
N ALA A 282 0.87 10.05 3.68
CA ALA A 282 0.85 11.42 3.16
C ALA A 282 1.03 12.40 4.32
N LEU A 283 1.88 13.40 4.12
CA LEU A 283 2.14 14.47 5.07
C LEU A 283 1.74 15.79 4.43
N TRP A 284 0.86 16.55 5.10
CA TRP A 284 0.47 17.87 4.62
C TRP A 284 1.51 18.91 4.99
N GLU A 285 2.18 19.49 3.99
CA GLU A 285 3.17 20.56 4.22
C GLU A 285 2.56 21.81 4.85
N ASP A 286 1.27 22.05 4.58
CA ASP A 286 0.51 23.17 5.17
C ASP A 286 0.23 22.97 6.66
N SER A 287 0.38 21.76 7.16
CA SER A 287 0.22 21.44 8.58
C SER A 287 1.50 21.57 9.39
N ILE A 288 2.63 21.83 8.74
CA ILE A 288 3.92 21.98 9.43
C ILE A 288 4.00 23.37 10.05
N VAL A 289 4.05 23.41 11.38
CA VAL A 289 4.11 24.64 12.17
C VAL A 289 5.20 24.54 13.24
N GLU A 290 6.05 25.55 13.33
CA GLU A 290 7.02 25.70 14.39
C GLU A 290 6.36 26.39 15.60
N THR A 291 6.53 25.85 16.80
CA THR A 291 6.00 26.42 18.04
C THR A 291 7.07 26.31 19.14
N GLY A 292 7.77 27.42 19.41
CA GLY A 292 8.94 27.39 20.29
C GLY A 292 10.04 26.49 19.73
N ASP A 293 10.40 25.45 20.47
CA ASP A 293 11.37 24.44 20.04
C ASP A 293 10.72 23.17 19.46
N ASP A 294 9.39 23.13 19.45
CA ASP A 294 8.62 22.01 18.93
C ASP A 294 8.23 22.26 17.46
N ILE A 295 8.09 21.19 16.71
CA ILE A 295 7.51 21.18 15.38
C ILE A 295 6.24 20.32 15.36
N MET A 296 5.15 20.85 14.81
CA MET A 296 3.89 20.14 14.66
C MET A 296 3.62 19.83 13.18
N PHE A 297 3.01 18.69 12.91
CA PHE A 297 2.56 18.30 11.57
C PHE A 297 1.45 17.24 11.63
N ALA A 298 0.77 17.04 10.50
CA ALA A 298 -0.28 16.02 10.35
C ALA A 298 0.07 15.05 9.23
N ILE A 299 -0.22 13.76 9.48
CA ILE A 299 -0.02 12.69 8.52
C ILE A 299 -1.30 11.87 8.32
N ASN A 300 -1.52 11.40 7.10
CA ASN A 300 -2.51 10.40 6.77
C ASN A 300 -1.91 9.01 6.79
N ILE A 301 -2.61 8.08 7.40
CA ILE A 301 -2.24 6.66 7.45
C ILE A 301 -3.23 5.86 6.59
N PRO A 302 -2.79 5.33 5.44
CA PRO A 302 -3.61 4.42 4.62
C PRO A 302 -3.65 3.04 5.29
N GLN A 303 -4.62 2.87 6.20
CA GLN A 303 -4.67 1.78 7.17
C GLN A 303 -4.39 0.39 6.60
N GLU A 304 -4.95 0.10 5.42
CA GLU A 304 -4.96 -1.25 4.87
C GLU A 304 -3.68 -1.61 4.11
N SER A 305 -2.91 -0.63 3.66
CA SER A 305 -1.76 -0.82 2.77
C SER A 305 -0.42 -0.35 3.34
N VAL A 306 -0.43 0.51 4.36
CA VAL A 306 0.79 1.13 4.90
C VAL A 306 1.81 0.12 5.43
N THR A 307 1.37 -1.05 5.93
CA THR A 307 2.26 -2.09 6.49
C THR A 307 2.86 -3.03 5.43
N ILE A 308 2.37 -2.97 4.19
CA ILE A 308 2.82 -3.91 3.15
C ILE A 308 4.32 -3.77 2.84
N PRO A 309 4.86 -2.55 2.65
CA PRO A 309 6.31 -2.37 2.44
C PRO A 309 7.16 -2.94 3.58
N GLU A 310 6.77 -2.70 4.83
CA GLU A 310 7.49 -3.24 5.99
C GLU A 310 7.39 -4.75 6.10
N THR A 311 6.28 -5.34 5.64
CA THR A 311 6.17 -6.81 5.57
C THR A 311 7.14 -7.38 4.55
N MET A 312 7.29 -6.75 3.37
CA MET A 312 8.28 -7.17 2.37
C MET A 312 9.72 -7.03 2.90
N ASP A 313 10.00 -5.95 3.64
CA ASP A 313 11.29 -5.80 4.33
C ASP A 313 11.49 -6.91 5.38
N GLY A 314 10.43 -7.29 6.10
CA GLY A 314 10.46 -8.41 7.03
C GLY A 314 10.79 -9.74 6.36
N VAL A 315 10.25 -10.01 5.16
CA VAL A 315 10.62 -11.20 4.37
C VAL A 315 12.11 -11.19 4.05
N ARG A 316 12.65 -10.05 3.63
CA ARG A 316 14.09 -9.88 3.36
C ARG A 316 14.94 -10.04 4.62
N ALA A 317 14.54 -9.43 5.73
CA ALA A 317 15.23 -9.57 7.01
C ALA A 317 15.28 -11.04 7.46
N CYS A 318 14.17 -11.76 7.40
CA CYS A 318 14.12 -13.18 7.71
C CYS A 318 15.11 -14.02 6.89
N LYS A 319 15.40 -13.62 5.65
CA LYS A 319 16.23 -14.37 4.69
C LYS A 319 17.59 -13.69 4.40
N ALA A 320 17.98 -12.66 5.14
CA ALA A 320 19.15 -11.82 4.86
C ALA A 320 20.48 -12.58 4.78
N ALA A 321 20.61 -13.73 5.39
CA ALA A 321 21.77 -14.62 5.20
C ALA A 321 21.99 -15.04 3.72
N ALA A 322 20.97 -14.88 2.86
CA ALA A 322 21.04 -15.15 1.43
C ALA A 322 21.21 -13.88 0.56
N LEU A 323 21.11 -12.70 1.15
CA LEU A 323 21.10 -11.42 0.44
C LEU A 323 22.08 -10.48 1.12
N GLU A 324 23.28 -10.36 0.59
CA GLU A 324 24.22 -9.26 0.94
C GLU A 324 23.64 -7.91 0.48
N THR A 325 22.52 -7.47 1.08
CA THR A 325 21.88 -6.21 0.73
C THR A 325 22.01 -5.20 1.86
N ASN A 326 22.55 -4.03 1.51
CA ASN A 326 22.56 -2.87 2.40
C ASN A 326 21.13 -2.40 2.67
N ALA A 327 20.80 -2.12 3.93
CA ALA A 327 19.48 -1.64 4.36
C ALA A 327 18.97 -0.40 3.56
N GLY A 328 19.88 0.39 2.97
CA GLY A 328 19.57 1.52 2.09
C GLY A 328 18.97 1.11 0.73
N GLU A 329 19.26 -0.09 0.22
CA GLU A 329 18.74 -0.55 -1.08
C GLU A 329 17.34 -1.16 -0.97
N ILE A 330 16.95 -1.61 0.21
CA ILE A 330 15.64 -2.25 0.47
C ILE A 330 14.49 -1.25 0.25
N GLY A 331 14.68 0.01 0.62
CA GLY A 331 13.73 1.10 0.34
C GLY A 331 13.53 1.39 -1.14
N VAL A 332 14.56 1.13 -1.97
CA VAL A 332 14.58 1.43 -3.40
C VAL A 332 13.65 0.51 -4.20
N CYS A 333 13.43 -0.73 -3.76
CA CYS A 333 12.60 -1.70 -4.49
C CYS A 333 11.13 -1.25 -4.59
N PHE A 334 10.54 -0.73 -3.50
CA PHE A 334 9.20 -0.15 -3.54
C PHE A 334 9.17 1.19 -4.29
N HIS A 335 10.16 2.03 -4.12
CA HIS A 335 10.26 3.28 -4.85
C HIS A 335 10.26 3.08 -6.38
N ASN A 336 10.94 2.05 -6.88
CA ASN A 336 10.95 1.73 -8.31
C ASN A 336 9.63 1.13 -8.82
N VAL A 337 8.90 0.38 -7.98
CA VAL A 337 7.56 -0.11 -8.31
C VAL A 337 6.57 1.07 -8.40
N PHE A 338 6.66 2.04 -7.50
CA PHE A 338 5.79 3.22 -7.51
C PHE A 338 6.14 4.26 -8.58
N LYS A 339 7.40 4.37 -8.99
CA LYS A 339 7.74 5.15 -10.21
C LYS A 339 7.06 4.63 -11.48
N ARG A 340 6.72 3.36 -11.55
CA ARG A 340 5.89 2.80 -12.64
C ARG A 340 4.42 3.18 -12.57
N PHE A 341 3.89 3.47 -11.37
CA PHE A 341 2.48 3.82 -11.15
C PHE A 341 2.24 5.31 -10.87
N GLY A 342 3.17 6.17 -11.23
CA GLY A 342 3.00 7.62 -11.15
C GLY A 342 3.84 8.26 -10.05
N ALA A 343 5.11 8.45 -10.30
CA ALA A 343 5.81 9.57 -9.70
C ALA A 343 5.11 10.82 -10.23
N GLY A 344 4.29 11.44 -9.40
CA GLY A 344 3.80 12.78 -9.66
C GLY A 344 5.01 13.67 -9.87
N ALA A 345 5.17 14.20 -11.09
CA ALA A 345 6.05 15.33 -11.29
C ALA A 345 5.53 16.40 -10.35
N ARG A 346 6.37 16.90 -9.43
CA ARG A 346 6.06 18.10 -8.67
C ARG A 346 5.73 19.18 -9.69
N LEU A 347 4.58 19.78 -9.53
CA LEU A 347 4.33 21.08 -10.14
C LEU A 347 5.30 22.04 -9.43
N GLY A 348 6.36 22.43 -10.12
CA GLY A 348 7.33 23.37 -9.58
C GLY A 348 6.64 24.67 -9.23
N GLY A 349 7.01 25.26 -8.09
CA GLY A 349 6.41 26.45 -7.51
C GLY A 349 6.67 27.77 -8.26
N ASP A 350 6.97 27.74 -9.54
CA ASP A 350 7.04 28.94 -10.40
C ASP A 350 6.07 28.77 -11.56
N GLY A 351 4.82 29.13 -11.37
CA GLY A 351 3.78 29.48 -12.37
C GLY A 351 3.80 28.86 -13.76
N GLY A 352 4.60 27.88 -14.03
CA GLY A 352 4.77 27.18 -15.30
C GLY A 352 4.55 25.69 -15.15
N LEU A 353 3.50 25.17 -15.79
CA LEU A 353 3.32 23.74 -15.99
C LEU A 353 4.57 23.18 -16.68
N ALA A 354 5.38 22.40 -15.95
CA ALA A 354 6.47 21.66 -16.57
C ALA A 354 5.90 20.68 -17.61
N PRO A 355 6.50 20.55 -18.79
CA PRO A 355 6.01 19.65 -19.82
C PRO A 355 6.12 18.21 -19.32
N ILE A 356 5.00 17.50 -19.29
CA ILE A 356 4.96 16.05 -19.05
C ILE A 356 5.78 15.42 -20.18
N ARG A 357 6.97 14.91 -19.86
CA ARG A 357 7.76 14.13 -20.82
C ARG A 357 7.12 12.76 -20.95
N HIS A 358 6.39 12.55 -22.04
CA HIS A 358 5.93 11.23 -22.43
C HIS A 358 7.11 10.44 -22.98
N GLN A 359 7.44 9.33 -22.34
CA GLN A 359 8.34 8.35 -22.93
C GLN A 359 7.56 7.50 -23.94
N GLY A 360 7.91 7.65 -25.20
CA GLY A 360 7.81 6.65 -26.25
C GLY A 360 6.43 6.28 -26.77
N ILE A 361 6.22 6.49 -28.04
CA ILE A 361 5.21 5.78 -28.82
C ILE A 361 5.73 4.33 -28.93
N ILE A 362 5.08 3.39 -28.25
CA ILE A 362 5.31 1.97 -28.47
C ILE A 362 4.45 1.58 -29.67
N THR A 363 5.07 1.40 -30.82
CA THR A 363 4.44 0.75 -31.97
C THR A 363 4.86 -0.73 -31.93
N GLU A 364 3.96 -1.60 -31.49
CA GLU A 364 4.18 -3.04 -31.69
C GLU A 364 3.91 -3.42 -33.15
N PRO A 365 4.72 -4.32 -33.73
CA PRO A 365 4.49 -4.78 -35.09
C PRO A 365 3.20 -5.58 -35.19
N CYS A 366 2.48 -5.36 -36.28
CA CYS A 366 1.20 -6.03 -36.60
C CYS A 366 1.41 -7.54 -36.69
N GLN A 367 0.88 -8.30 -35.73
CA GLN A 367 0.82 -9.76 -35.82
C GLN A 367 -0.46 -10.20 -36.55
N ARG A 368 -0.31 -11.07 -37.54
CA ARG A 368 -1.44 -11.71 -38.23
C ARG A 368 -1.90 -12.91 -37.43
N HIS A 369 -3.14 -12.88 -36.98
CA HIS A 369 -3.81 -14.06 -36.47
C HIS A 369 -5.18 -14.18 -37.15
N GLY A 370 -5.39 -15.28 -37.86
CA GLY A 370 -6.72 -15.73 -38.29
C GLY A 370 -7.56 -14.76 -39.14
N GLY A 371 -6.98 -14.00 -40.06
CA GLY A 371 -7.75 -13.17 -41.01
C GLY A 371 -8.18 -11.80 -40.48
N GLU A 372 -8.02 -11.50 -39.21
CA GLU A 372 -8.30 -10.18 -38.61
C GLU A 372 -7.00 -9.41 -38.38
N ARG A 373 -7.01 -8.11 -38.73
CA ARG A 373 -5.93 -7.19 -38.37
C ARG A 373 -6.37 -6.36 -37.15
N ARG A 374 -5.68 -6.52 -36.04
CA ARG A 374 -5.86 -5.67 -34.86
C ARG A 374 -4.76 -4.61 -34.84
N PHE A 375 -5.17 -3.37 -34.78
CA PHE A 375 -4.28 -2.22 -34.61
C PHE A 375 -4.52 -1.62 -33.24
N ALA A 376 -3.47 -1.51 -32.43
CA ALA A 376 -3.50 -0.69 -31.25
C ALA A 376 -2.88 0.68 -31.59
N ALA A 377 -3.65 1.73 -31.55
CA ALA A 377 -3.17 3.10 -31.69
C ALA A 377 -3.33 3.81 -30.35
N TYR A 378 -2.26 4.35 -29.85
CA TYR A 378 -2.27 5.16 -28.63
C TYR A 378 -1.99 6.61 -29.03
N THR A 379 -2.93 7.48 -28.75
CA THR A 379 -2.71 8.93 -28.91
C THR A 379 -2.76 9.53 -27.53
N VAL A 380 -1.68 10.13 -27.11
CA VAL A 380 -1.64 10.92 -25.88
C VAL A 380 -1.64 12.37 -26.27
N GLY A 381 -2.72 13.06 -25.96
CA GLY A 381 -2.82 14.50 -26.14
C GLY A 381 -2.69 15.23 -24.82
N CYS A 382 -1.99 16.32 -24.79
CA CYS A 382 -1.96 17.22 -23.64
C CYS A 382 -3.09 18.25 -23.76
N VAL A 383 -3.83 18.41 -22.69
CA VAL A 383 -4.74 19.55 -22.56
C VAL A 383 -3.99 20.68 -21.91
N ARG A 384 -3.88 21.80 -22.60
CA ARG A 384 -3.34 23.02 -22.03
C ARG A 384 -4.41 24.12 -22.09
N ALA A 385 -4.76 24.63 -20.95
CA ALA A 385 -5.54 25.86 -20.88
C ALA A 385 -4.62 27.06 -21.01
N LEU A 386 -4.86 27.89 -22.00
CA LEU A 386 -4.29 29.22 -22.08
C LEU A 386 -5.42 30.24 -21.92
N ALA A 387 -5.14 31.36 -21.31
CA ALA A 387 -6.07 32.48 -21.23
C ALA A 387 -6.54 32.82 -22.65
N GLY A 388 -7.83 32.61 -22.94
CA GLY A 388 -8.38 32.79 -24.29
C GLY A 388 -8.82 31.51 -25.01
N ALA A 389 -8.82 30.37 -24.30
CA ALA A 389 -9.49 29.10 -24.60
C ALA A 389 -9.27 28.46 -25.98
N ARG A 390 -8.36 27.52 -26.07
CA ARG A 390 -8.48 26.34 -26.95
C ARG A 390 -8.03 25.14 -26.18
N PHE A 391 -8.91 24.15 -26.01
CA PHE A 391 -8.58 22.84 -25.39
C PHE A 391 -8.19 21.84 -26.48
N LYS A 392 -7.10 21.13 -26.30
CA LYS A 392 -6.83 19.90 -27.04
C LYS A 392 -7.05 18.73 -26.08
N ILE A 393 -7.99 17.87 -26.42
CA ILE A 393 -8.28 16.67 -25.65
C ILE A 393 -7.45 15.53 -26.22
N GLY A 394 -6.66 14.89 -25.38
CA GLY A 394 -5.96 13.67 -25.73
C GLY A 394 -6.77 12.43 -25.36
N CYS A 395 -6.83 11.48 -26.26
CA CYS A 395 -7.54 10.23 -26.06
C CYS A 395 -6.60 9.12 -25.60
N HIS A 396 -7.05 8.35 -24.62
CA HIS A 396 -6.42 7.09 -24.26
C HIS A 396 -6.77 6.00 -25.27
N ALA A 397 -5.95 4.97 -25.33
CA ALA A 397 -5.99 3.87 -26.28
C ALA A 397 -7.39 3.42 -26.71
N VAL A 398 -7.65 3.38 -27.99
CA VAL A 398 -8.84 2.76 -28.57
C VAL A 398 -8.40 1.57 -29.41
N SER A 399 -8.88 0.39 -29.05
CA SER A 399 -8.70 -0.81 -29.87
C SER A 399 -9.81 -0.86 -30.91
N LEU A 400 -9.46 -0.77 -32.18
CA LEU A 400 -10.40 -0.89 -33.29
C LEU A 400 -10.16 -2.20 -34.02
N SER A 401 -11.18 -3.05 -34.07
CA SER A 401 -11.22 -4.21 -34.98
C SER A 401 -11.96 -3.81 -36.26
N CYS A 402 -11.32 -4.00 -37.40
CA CYS A 402 -11.91 -3.72 -38.68
C CYS A 402 -12.16 -5.02 -39.45
N HIS A 403 -13.40 -5.31 -39.83
CA HIS A 403 -13.75 -6.44 -40.68
C HIS A 403 -13.36 -6.16 -42.12
N GLN A 404 -12.84 -7.16 -42.83
CA GLN A 404 -12.25 -7.06 -44.18
C GLN A 404 -13.25 -6.76 -45.30
N GLN A 405 -14.55 -6.57 -45.02
CA GLN A 405 -15.58 -6.41 -46.06
C GLN A 405 -15.91 -4.96 -46.42
N LEU A 406 -15.33 -3.97 -45.75
CA LEU A 406 -15.59 -2.59 -46.10
C LEU A 406 -14.28 -1.95 -46.62
N GLY A 407 -14.31 -1.65 -47.92
CA GLY A 407 -13.17 -1.14 -48.64
C GLY A 407 -12.52 0.11 -48.03
N ARG A 408 -11.30 0.36 -48.45
CA ARG A 408 -10.28 1.32 -47.93
C ARG A 408 -10.75 2.78 -47.69
N ARG A 409 -12.04 3.06 -47.71
CA ARG A 409 -12.55 4.44 -47.64
C ARG A 409 -13.32 4.81 -46.37
N PHE A 410 -13.48 3.92 -45.38
CA PHE A 410 -14.30 4.19 -44.19
C PHE A 410 -13.54 4.21 -42.84
N CYS A 411 -12.24 4.39 -42.85
CA CYS A 411 -11.54 4.87 -41.66
C CYS A 411 -11.56 6.39 -41.62
N ASN A 412 -12.72 6.99 -41.57
CA ASN A 412 -12.89 8.41 -41.52
C ASN A 412 -13.16 8.90 -40.10
N HIS A 413 -12.69 10.08 -39.79
CA HIS A 413 -12.85 10.84 -38.53
C HIS A 413 -14.26 10.83 -37.90
N LYS A 414 -15.30 10.46 -38.66
CA LYS A 414 -16.69 10.39 -38.15
C LYS A 414 -16.94 9.28 -37.10
N CYS A 415 -16.22 8.13 -37.14
CA CYS A 415 -16.41 7.07 -36.13
C CYS A 415 -15.88 7.47 -34.76
N ILE A 416 -14.90 8.34 -34.73
CA ILE A 416 -14.31 8.88 -33.48
C ILE A 416 -15.27 9.86 -32.81
N TYR A 417 -15.99 10.65 -33.61
CA TYR A 417 -16.93 11.65 -33.10
C TYR A 417 -18.21 11.07 -32.50
N GLN A 418 -18.66 9.92 -32.95
CA GLN A 418 -19.89 9.30 -32.39
C GLN A 418 -19.68 8.70 -30.98
N HIS A 419 -18.46 8.30 -30.63
CA HIS A 419 -18.15 7.82 -29.26
C HIS A 419 -17.78 8.93 -28.28
N LEU A 420 -17.36 10.09 -28.76
CA LEU A 420 -17.03 11.25 -27.92
C LEU A 420 -18.26 12.05 -27.46
N SER A 421 -19.42 11.84 -28.08
CA SER A 421 -20.67 12.53 -27.70
C SER A 421 -21.34 12.02 -26.41
N LEU A 422 -20.77 11.00 -25.76
CA LEU A 422 -21.27 10.43 -24.50
C LEU A 422 -20.54 10.91 -23.26
N ILE A 423 -19.52 11.77 -23.40
CA ILE A 423 -18.87 12.36 -22.23
C ILE A 423 -19.58 13.68 -21.91
N HIS A 424 -20.57 13.61 -21.03
CA HIS A 424 -21.10 14.79 -20.37
C HIS A 424 -20.07 15.33 -19.38
N ILE A 425 -19.54 16.50 -19.65
CA ILE A 425 -18.83 17.30 -18.67
C ILE A 425 -19.90 18.11 -17.94
N SER A 426 -20.26 17.71 -16.74
CA SER A 426 -20.97 18.59 -15.81
C SER A 426 -19.97 19.59 -15.25
N GLU A 427 -20.33 20.84 -15.24
CA GLU A 427 -19.61 21.96 -14.65
C GLU A 427 -19.29 21.77 -13.18
#